data_43e0b838857f1d49fc5101ec6761f7bf
#
_entry.id   43e0b838857f1d49fc5101ec6761f7bf
#
_cell.length_a   1.000
_cell.length_b   1.000
_cell.length_c   1.000
_cell.angle_alpha   90.00
_cell.angle_beta   90.00
_cell.angle_gamma   90.00
#
_symmetry.space_group_name_H-M   'P 1'
#
loop_
_entity.id
_entity.type
_entity.pdbx_description
1 polymer ?
#
loop_
_entity_poly.entity_id
_entity_poly.type
_entity_poly.pdbx_seq_one_letter_code
_entity_poly.pdbx_strand_id
1 'polypeptide(L)'
;MSKVELASSLGINSTTYAGESASGYIAAAMLQSDSVERGLVTVVENVKTNHVLQVLSDTGGLIDAYGCDFANADDLDVNEKVLALTNLMVNIQLCKSQFLASWSAMETGSGRAGSEIPASFEDFLLLYVAGKIAESTEYNIWQGNYDPAGTSPSYSAFDGICAKIEAASGSVKVDLLDKSDGTTQITSFAVVEDLAFNMQRCIDNLPGALKGRYDKVKFFLNPASYDKYFQDLATKGLAQQYNNADAPTTYNGYSIERVFGFPDNTILLGNSENFFFGTDLLSDFNQANVVDTSLTLADDNMRIRYQWAAGTQIAVEADCVMAYPDAA
;
A
#
# COMPACT_ATOMS: atom_id res chain seq x y z
N MET A 1 27.65 -1.88 -39.40
CA MET A 1 28.08 -1.58 -38.01
C MET A 1 27.85 -2.81 -37.15
N SER A 2 28.88 -3.29 -36.48
CA SER A 2 28.75 -4.48 -35.64
C SER A 2 27.98 -4.13 -34.36
N LYS A 3 27.26 -5.09 -33.78
CA LYS A 3 26.53 -4.91 -32.49
C LYS A 3 27.47 -4.42 -31.38
N VAL A 4 28.77 -4.66 -31.48
CA VAL A 4 29.79 -4.28 -30.50
C VAL A 4 30.04 -2.77 -30.50
N GLU A 5 29.97 -2.11 -31.65
CA GLU A 5 30.19 -0.64 -31.74
C GLU A 5 29.02 0.18 -31.21
N LEU A 6 27.82 -0.35 -31.29
CA LEU A 6 26.62 0.30 -30.71
C LEU A 6 26.61 0.21 -29.16
N ALA A 7 27.06 -0.90 -28.59
CA ALA A 7 27.15 -1.07 -27.15
C ALA A 7 28.20 -0.16 -26.50
N SER A 8 29.32 0.10 -27.22
CA SER A 8 30.36 1.00 -26.72
C SER A 8 29.98 2.49 -26.78
N SER A 9 28.95 2.85 -27.54
CA SER A 9 28.47 4.23 -27.66
C SER A 9 27.49 4.65 -26.56
N LEU A 10 26.98 3.70 -25.79
CA LEU A 10 26.02 3.97 -24.72
C LEU A 10 26.61 4.63 -23.47
N GLY A 11 27.94 4.81 -23.40
CA GLY A 11 28.59 5.67 -22.41
C GLY A 11 28.07 5.62 -20.97
N ILE A 12 27.64 4.44 -20.50
CA ILE A 12 27.17 4.30 -19.12
C ILE A 12 28.39 4.35 -18.20
N ASN A 13 28.50 5.41 -17.44
CA ASN A 13 29.47 5.51 -16.38
C ASN A 13 28.88 4.89 -15.10
N SER A 14 29.73 4.28 -14.28
CA SER A 14 29.30 3.83 -12.96
C SER A 14 28.96 5.05 -12.12
N THR A 15 27.69 5.22 -11.78
CA THR A 15 27.17 6.35 -11.03
C THR A 15 26.64 5.87 -9.67
N THR A 16 26.88 6.67 -8.67
CA THR A 16 26.34 6.44 -7.33
C THR A 16 25.48 7.64 -6.97
N TYR A 17 24.21 7.41 -6.83
CA TYR A 17 23.26 8.38 -6.31
C TYR A 17 23.11 8.12 -4.82
N ALA A 18 23.48 9.07 -3.98
CA ALA A 18 23.41 8.97 -2.53
C ALA A 18 22.76 10.20 -1.93
N GLY A 19 22.11 10.05 -0.79
CA GLY A 19 21.47 11.14 -0.07
C GLY A 19 20.32 11.78 -0.87
N GLU A 20 20.34 13.09 -1.01
CA GLU A 20 19.28 13.88 -1.63
C GLU A 20 19.06 13.53 -3.13
N SER A 21 20.11 13.19 -3.86
CA SER A 21 20.00 12.80 -5.26
C SER A 21 19.34 11.42 -5.45
N ALA A 22 19.60 10.48 -4.57
CA ALA A 22 18.94 9.17 -4.57
C ALA A 22 17.48 9.28 -4.11
N SER A 23 17.19 10.17 -3.17
CA SER A 23 15.85 10.37 -2.62
C SER A 23 14.84 10.74 -3.70
N GLY A 24 15.24 11.46 -4.75
CA GLY A 24 14.36 11.84 -5.86
C GLY A 24 13.77 10.64 -6.59
N TYR A 25 14.57 9.62 -6.91
CA TYR A 25 14.09 8.40 -7.59
C TYR A 25 13.31 7.49 -6.65
N ILE A 26 13.75 7.35 -5.41
CA ILE A 26 13.08 6.52 -4.40
C ILE A 26 11.77 7.18 -3.97
N ALA A 27 11.77 8.50 -3.73
CA ALA A 27 10.57 9.24 -3.41
C ALA A 27 9.51 9.14 -4.52
N ALA A 28 9.91 9.31 -5.77
CA ALA A 28 9.02 9.13 -6.91
C ALA A 28 8.43 7.70 -6.94
N ALA A 29 9.26 6.68 -6.71
CA ALA A 29 8.81 5.31 -6.67
C ALA A 29 7.78 5.03 -5.56
N MET A 30 8.02 5.54 -4.37
CA MET A 30 7.16 5.28 -3.21
C MET A 30 5.89 6.13 -3.23
N LEU A 31 5.99 7.40 -3.66
CA LEU A 31 4.84 8.31 -3.75
C LEU A 31 3.93 8.01 -4.95
N GLN A 32 4.39 7.23 -5.92
CA GLN A 32 3.57 6.74 -7.04
C GLN A 32 2.72 5.51 -6.68
N SER A 33 2.82 4.98 -5.47
CA SER A 33 1.87 3.97 -5.01
C SER A 33 0.46 4.59 -4.95
N ASP A 34 -0.53 3.88 -5.50
CA ASP A 34 -1.92 4.38 -5.63
C ASP A 34 -2.50 4.82 -4.28
N SER A 35 -2.25 4.06 -3.22
CA SER A 35 -2.74 4.36 -1.88
C SER A 35 -2.11 5.61 -1.26
N VAL A 36 -0.85 5.86 -1.52
CA VAL A 36 -0.14 7.06 -1.04
C VAL A 36 -0.59 8.29 -1.82
N GLU A 37 -0.66 8.20 -3.14
CA GLU A 37 -1.07 9.29 -4.02
C GLU A 37 -2.51 9.74 -3.74
N ARG A 38 -3.41 8.79 -3.46
CA ARG A 38 -4.81 9.06 -3.11
C ARG A 38 -5.03 9.45 -1.65
N GLY A 39 -3.99 9.45 -0.82
CA GLY A 39 -4.10 9.77 0.60
C GLY A 39 -4.92 8.75 1.41
N LEU A 40 -4.90 7.47 1.02
CA LEU A 40 -5.56 6.39 1.75
C LEU A 40 -4.77 5.95 2.99
N VAL A 41 -3.51 6.31 3.04
CA VAL A 41 -2.60 6.10 4.17
C VAL A 41 -1.91 7.42 4.52
N THR A 42 -1.66 7.63 5.80
CA THR A 42 -0.91 8.81 6.29
C THR A 42 0.58 8.53 6.20
N VAL A 43 1.29 9.30 5.39
CA VAL A 43 2.74 9.14 5.21
C VAL A 43 3.48 9.87 6.31
N VAL A 44 4.39 9.16 6.98
CA VAL A 44 5.33 9.72 7.95
C VAL A 44 6.73 9.65 7.35
N GLU A 45 7.24 10.79 6.95
CA GLU A 45 8.55 10.91 6.33
C GLU A 45 9.66 11.13 7.37
N ASN A 46 10.90 10.84 6.97
CA ASN A 46 12.09 11.06 7.79
C ASN A 46 12.11 10.29 9.12
N VAL A 47 11.61 9.07 9.12
CA VAL A 47 11.70 8.18 10.28
C VAL A 47 13.04 7.45 10.22
N LYS A 48 13.93 7.67 11.19
CA LYS A 48 15.27 7.06 11.16
C LYS A 48 15.31 5.60 11.58
N THR A 49 14.51 5.23 12.58
CA THR A 49 14.45 3.85 13.08
C THR A 49 13.02 3.51 13.51
N ASN A 50 12.51 4.28 14.44
CA ASN A 50 11.17 4.09 15.00
C ASN A 50 10.50 5.45 15.18
N HIS A 51 9.22 5.50 14.91
CA HIS A 51 8.37 6.64 15.23
C HIS A 51 7.29 6.21 16.21
N VAL A 52 7.12 6.95 17.29
CA VAL A 52 6.12 6.64 18.30
C VAL A 52 4.84 7.40 17.99
N LEU A 53 3.78 6.66 17.74
CA LEU A 53 2.41 7.17 17.60
C LEU A 53 1.77 7.16 18.98
N GLN A 54 1.40 8.32 19.50
CA GLN A 54 0.72 8.45 20.78
C GLN A 54 -0.78 8.54 20.58
N VAL A 55 -1.51 7.67 21.25
CA VAL A 55 -2.97 7.61 21.23
C VAL A 55 -3.47 7.88 22.64
N LEU A 56 -4.28 8.94 22.77
CA LEU A 56 -4.98 9.23 24.01
C LEU A 56 -6.27 8.43 24.05
N SER A 57 -6.45 7.65 25.10
CA SER A 57 -7.70 6.94 25.40
C SER A 57 -8.21 7.35 26.77
N ASP A 58 -9.51 7.42 26.91
CA ASP A 58 -10.17 7.51 28.19
C ASP A 58 -10.85 6.18 28.55
N THR A 59 -10.96 5.88 29.81
CA THR A 59 -11.65 4.70 30.31
C THR A 59 -13.16 4.92 30.42
N GLY A 60 -13.64 6.12 30.08
CA GLY A 60 -15.05 6.52 30.05
C GLY A 60 -15.55 7.07 31.38
N GLY A 61 -15.96 8.31 31.40
CA GLY A 61 -16.50 8.94 32.59
C GLY A 61 -15.83 10.24 33.03
N LEU A 62 -15.15 10.92 32.11
CA LEU A 62 -14.49 12.21 32.36
C LEU A 62 -15.41 13.30 32.94
N ILE A 63 -16.74 13.12 32.84
CA ILE A 63 -17.71 14.09 33.32
C ILE A 63 -18.37 13.54 34.57
N ASP A 64 -18.07 14.15 35.70
CA ASP A 64 -18.72 13.89 36.97
C ASP A 64 -19.75 14.94 37.36
N ALA A 65 -20.62 14.57 38.29
CA ALA A 65 -21.53 15.52 38.92
C ALA A 65 -20.74 16.57 39.71
N TYR A 66 -21.16 17.83 39.61
CA TYR A 66 -20.53 18.92 40.36
C TYR A 66 -20.46 18.63 41.85
N GLY A 67 -19.27 18.61 42.40
CA GLY A 67 -18.96 18.45 43.82
C GLY A 67 -17.96 19.49 44.30
N CYS A 68 -17.89 19.72 45.63
CA CYS A 68 -16.95 20.67 46.21
C CYS A 68 -15.54 20.11 46.34
N ASP A 69 -15.37 18.79 46.25
CA ASP A 69 -14.09 18.11 46.38
C ASP A 69 -13.53 17.77 44.98
N PHE A 70 -12.19 17.86 44.86
CA PHE A 70 -11.48 17.33 43.69
C PHE A 70 -11.47 15.80 43.80
N ALA A 71 -12.42 15.16 43.16
CA ALA A 71 -12.41 13.72 42.95
C ALA A 71 -11.89 13.46 41.52
N ASN A 72 -10.85 12.65 41.42
CA ASN A 72 -10.38 12.19 40.10
C ASN A 72 -11.30 11.04 39.70
N ALA A 73 -12.20 11.31 38.76
CA ALA A 73 -13.17 10.32 38.32
C ALA A 73 -12.56 9.32 37.33
N ASP A 74 -11.63 9.80 36.51
CA ASP A 74 -11.03 8.98 35.45
C ASP A 74 -9.62 9.45 35.07
N ASP A 75 -8.80 8.52 34.62
CA ASP A 75 -7.46 8.81 34.10
C ASP A 75 -7.44 8.78 32.57
N LEU A 76 -6.73 9.74 31.99
CA LEU A 76 -6.40 9.72 30.57
C LEU A 76 -5.17 8.83 30.36
N ASP A 77 -5.37 7.72 29.69
CA ASP A 77 -4.28 6.82 29.33
C ASP A 77 -3.63 7.25 28.01
N VAL A 78 -2.30 7.31 28.01
CA VAL A 78 -1.48 7.51 26.82
C VAL A 78 -0.96 6.17 26.36
N ASN A 79 -1.53 5.65 25.29
CA ASN A 79 -1.07 4.43 24.66
C ASN A 79 -0.07 4.76 23.55
N GLU A 80 0.99 3.98 23.46
CA GLU A 80 2.02 4.17 22.45
C GLU A 80 2.02 3.01 21.45
N LYS A 81 2.04 3.34 20.16
CA LYS A 81 2.26 2.39 19.07
C LYS A 81 3.55 2.76 18.34
N VAL A 82 4.43 1.80 18.16
CA VAL A 82 5.72 2.03 17.50
C VAL A 82 5.62 1.69 16.01
N LEU A 83 5.81 2.68 15.17
CA LEU A 83 6.03 2.50 13.74
C LEU A 83 7.51 2.18 13.54
N ALA A 84 7.82 0.89 13.36
CA ALA A 84 9.17 0.41 13.10
C ALA A 84 9.40 0.28 11.59
N LEU A 85 10.55 0.75 11.12
CA LEU A 85 10.96 0.61 9.74
C LEU A 85 11.82 -0.63 9.54
N THR A 86 11.63 -1.29 8.40
CA THR A 86 12.46 -2.39 7.91
C THR A 86 13.36 -1.88 6.78
N ASN A 87 14.64 -2.20 6.84
CA ASN A 87 15.57 -1.87 5.75
C ASN A 87 15.31 -2.76 4.54
N LEU A 88 15.10 -2.14 3.41
CA LEU A 88 14.76 -2.79 2.15
C LEU A 88 15.87 -2.61 1.14
N MET A 89 15.97 -3.56 0.22
CA MET A 89 16.98 -3.57 -0.83
C MET A 89 16.41 -4.19 -2.10
N VAL A 90 16.66 -3.53 -3.22
CA VAL A 90 16.42 -4.08 -4.56
C VAL A 90 17.75 -4.22 -5.27
N ASN A 91 18.09 -5.42 -5.69
CA ASN A 91 19.27 -5.73 -6.49
C ASN A 91 18.83 -6.32 -7.82
N ILE A 92 19.13 -5.62 -8.91
CA ILE A 92 18.78 -6.04 -10.26
C ILE A 92 20.05 -6.13 -11.10
N GLN A 93 20.19 -7.21 -11.85
CA GLN A 93 21.21 -7.35 -12.86
C GLN A 93 20.53 -7.47 -14.23
N LEU A 94 20.92 -6.62 -15.16
CA LEU A 94 20.35 -6.53 -16.51
C LEU A 94 21.44 -6.68 -17.55
N CYS A 95 21.14 -7.44 -18.60
CA CYS A 95 22.01 -7.53 -19.77
C CYS A 95 21.69 -6.34 -20.72
N LYS A 96 22.67 -5.49 -20.99
CA LYS A 96 22.49 -4.28 -21.82
C LYS A 96 21.93 -4.58 -23.20
N SER A 97 22.37 -5.66 -23.83
CA SER A 97 21.93 -6.02 -25.18
C SER A 97 20.44 -6.30 -25.30
N GLN A 98 19.79 -6.75 -24.23
CA GLN A 98 18.33 -7.01 -24.22
C GLN A 98 17.51 -5.71 -24.17
N PHE A 99 18.00 -4.70 -23.48
CA PHE A 99 17.30 -3.43 -23.30
C PHE A 99 17.56 -2.43 -24.42
N LEU A 100 18.67 -2.58 -25.13
CA LEU A 100 19.05 -1.68 -26.22
C LEU A 100 17.97 -1.62 -27.31
N ALA A 101 17.38 -2.76 -27.64
CA ALA A 101 16.33 -2.86 -28.63
C ALA A 101 15.05 -2.14 -28.20
N SER A 102 14.68 -2.26 -26.92
CA SER A 102 13.49 -1.62 -26.37
C SER A 102 13.67 -0.10 -26.25
N TRP A 103 14.85 0.33 -25.81
CA TRP A 103 15.17 1.74 -25.68
C TRP A 103 15.23 2.44 -27.04
N SER A 104 15.93 1.87 -28.02
CA SER A 104 15.98 2.43 -29.36
C SER A 104 14.61 2.47 -30.07
N ALA A 105 13.74 1.52 -29.79
CA ALA A 105 12.35 1.56 -30.26
C ALA A 105 11.54 2.69 -29.61
N MET A 106 11.82 3.04 -28.36
CA MET A 106 11.22 4.19 -27.70
C MET A 106 11.73 5.52 -28.24
N GLU A 107 13.04 5.62 -28.54
CA GLU A 107 13.66 6.83 -29.06
C GLU A 107 13.23 7.11 -30.53
N THR A 108 13.06 6.07 -31.33
CA THR A 108 12.71 6.18 -32.77
C THR A 108 11.21 6.09 -33.06
N GLY A 109 10.36 5.89 -32.06
CA GLY A 109 8.91 5.72 -32.22
C GLY A 109 8.24 6.95 -32.86
N SER A 110 7.80 6.83 -34.12
CA SER A 110 7.02 7.86 -34.79
C SER A 110 5.63 8.01 -34.18
N GLY A 111 5.23 9.21 -33.81
CA GLY A 111 3.90 9.52 -33.26
C GLY A 111 3.88 10.02 -31.83
N ARG A 112 4.99 10.23 -31.20
CA ARG A 112 5.12 10.71 -29.81
C ARG A 112 5.24 12.24 -29.71
N ALA A 113 4.34 12.95 -30.33
CA ALA A 113 4.25 14.38 -30.06
C ALA A 113 3.75 14.59 -28.63
N GLY A 114 4.65 14.94 -27.70
CA GLY A 114 4.30 15.40 -26.37
C GLY A 114 4.65 14.49 -25.18
N SER A 115 5.30 13.33 -25.36
CA SER A 115 5.82 12.57 -24.21
C SER A 115 7.30 12.89 -24.00
N GLU A 116 7.69 13.24 -22.79
CA GLU A 116 9.10 13.39 -22.40
C GLU A 116 9.81 12.04 -22.58
N ILE A 117 10.84 12.03 -23.41
CA ILE A 117 11.72 10.87 -23.57
C ILE A 117 12.87 11.05 -22.58
N PRO A 118 13.20 10.04 -21.77
CA PRO A 118 14.35 10.12 -20.88
C PRO A 118 15.62 10.47 -21.67
N ALA A 119 16.40 11.40 -21.15
CA ALA A 119 17.57 11.93 -21.83
C ALA A 119 18.70 10.89 -21.98
N SER A 120 18.70 9.86 -21.14
CA SER A 120 19.68 8.79 -21.16
C SER A 120 19.05 7.42 -20.95
N PHE A 121 19.74 6.37 -21.38
CA PHE A 121 19.32 4.99 -21.13
C PHE A 121 19.31 4.65 -19.63
N GLU A 122 20.19 5.26 -18.86
CA GLU A 122 20.27 5.12 -17.41
C GLU A 122 19.00 5.66 -16.74
N ASP A 123 18.58 6.88 -17.10
CA ASP A 123 17.35 7.48 -16.58
C ASP A 123 16.12 6.66 -16.92
N PHE A 124 16.04 6.12 -18.13
CA PHE A 124 14.96 5.21 -18.53
C PHE A 124 14.88 3.98 -17.63
N LEU A 125 16.03 3.34 -17.35
CA LEU A 125 16.06 2.16 -16.48
C LEU A 125 15.71 2.49 -15.04
N LEU A 126 16.21 3.60 -14.53
CA LEU A 126 15.90 4.05 -13.16
C LEU A 126 14.39 4.30 -13.00
N LEU A 127 13.76 4.97 -13.96
CA LEU A 127 12.31 5.20 -13.96
C LEU A 127 11.50 3.90 -14.08
N TYR A 128 11.94 2.96 -14.92
CA TYR A 128 11.29 1.67 -15.06
C TYR A 128 11.33 0.86 -13.75
N VAL A 129 12.51 0.81 -13.13
CA VAL A 129 12.69 0.12 -11.83
C VAL A 129 11.91 0.83 -10.74
N ALA A 130 11.89 2.16 -10.72
CA ALA A 130 11.09 2.95 -9.78
C ALA A 130 9.60 2.61 -9.88
N GLY A 131 9.06 2.48 -11.09
CA GLY A 131 7.68 2.06 -11.30
C GLY A 131 7.38 0.65 -10.75
N LYS A 132 8.33 -0.29 -10.89
CA LYS A 132 8.19 -1.64 -10.31
C LYS A 132 8.31 -1.66 -8.79
N ILE A 133 9.13 -0.78 -8.21
CA ILE A 133 9.19 -0.59 -6.76
C ILE A 133 7.86 -0.04 -6.24
N ALA A 134 7.27 0.95 -6.94
CA ALA A 134 5.97 1.52 -6.59
C ALA A 134 4.87 0.46 -6.54
N GLU A 135 4.77 -0.36 -7.58
CA GLU A 135 3.82 -1.48 -7.65
C GLU A 135 4.02 -2.47 -6.48
N SER A 136 5.26 -2.88 -6.23
CA SER A 136 5.58 -3.79 -5.12
C SER A 136 5.29 -3.15 -3.75
N THR A 137 5.53 -1.86 -3.60
CA THR A 137 5.26 -1.13 -2.35
C THR A 137 3.77 -1.08 -2.06
N GLU A 138 2.92 -0.86 -3.07
CA GLU A 138 1.47 -0.89 -2.93
C GLU A 138 0.98 -2.23 -2.37
N TYR A 139 1.47 -3.34 -2.92
CA TYR A 139 1.14 -4.67 -2.39
C TYR A 139 1.64 -4.89 -0.96
N ASN A 140 2.86 -4.45 -0.65
CA ASN A 140 3.42 -4.60 0.70
C ASN A 140 2.68 -3.74 1.74
N ILE A 141 2.21 -2.54 1.39
CA ILE A 141 1.42 -1.69 2.30
C ILE A 141 0.18 -2.44 2.80
N TRP A 142 -0.48 -3.20 1.96
CA TRP A 142 -1.74 -3.88 2.32
C TRP A 142 -1.56 -5.34 2.72
N GLN A 143 -0.85 -6.14 1.91
CA GLN A 143 -0.73 -7.60 2.07
C GLN A 143 0.61 -8.04 2.63
N GLY A 144 1.54 -7.11 2.90
CA GLY A 144 2.86 -7.47 3.36
C GLY A 144 2.82 -8.38 4.58
N ASN A 145 3.66 -9.42 4.56
CA ASN A 145 3.91 -10.28 5.71
C ASN A 145 5.42 -10.49 5.80
N TYR A 146 6.03 -9.85 6.78
CA TYR A 146 7.48 -9.79 6.91
C TYR A 146 8.09 -11.19 7.10
N ASP A 147 8.93 -11.59 6.17
CA ASP A 147 9.70 -12.82 6.25
C ASP A 147 11.20 -12.55 6.06
N PRO A 148 11.97 -12.44 7.15
CA PRO A 148 13.40 -12.18 7.09
C PRO A 148 14.20 -13.31 6.43
N ALA A 149 13.64 -14.52 6.36
CA ALA A 149 14.27 -15.67 5.70
C ALA A 149 14.07 -15.68 4.18
N GLY A 150 13.16 -14.84 3.67
CA GLY A 150 12.86 -14.76 2.25
C GLY A 150 12.27 -16.04 1.66
N THR A 151 11.61 -16.85 2.49
CA THR A 151 10.97 -18.10 2.08
C THR A 151 9.59 -17.87 1.47
N SER A 152 8.96 -16.75 1.83
CA SER A 152 7.70 -16.29 1.25
C SER A 152 7.93 -15.72 -0.15
N PRO A 153 7.21 -16.20 -1.16
CA PRO A 153 7.48 -15.83 -2.55
C PRO A 153 7.06 -14.41 -2.94
N SER A 154 6.24 -13.74 -2.12
CA SER A 154 5.64 -12.46 -2.51
C SER A 154 5.38 -11.57 -1.29
N TYR A 155 5.64 -10.27 -1.44
CA TYR A 155 5.27 -9.23 -0.49
C TYR A 155 5.77 -9.45 0.96
N SER A 156 7.05 -9.84 1.10
CA SER A 156 7.67 -10.13 2.40
C SER A 156 8.59 -9.02 2.91
N ALA A 157 8.47 -7.82 2.36
CA ALA A 157 9.36 -6.71 2.67
C ALA A 157 9.15 -6.15 4.10
N PHE A 158 7.91 -5.95 4.49
CA PHE A 158 7.48 -5.50 5.83
C PHE A 158 6.04 -5.94 6.06
N ASP A 159 5.59 -5.90 7.33
CA ASP A 159 4.19 -6.20 7.65
C ASP A 159 3.26 -5.14 7.11
N GLY A 160 2.29 -5.53 6.32
CA GLY A 160 1.25 -4.66 5.78
C GLY A 160 0.12 -4.39 6.78
N ILE A 161 -0.78 -3.51 6.39
CA ILE A 161 -1.92 -3.10 7.23
C ILE A 161 -2.80 -4.29 7.59
N CYS A 162 -3.10 -5.19 6.64
CA CYS A 162 -3.92 -6.38 6.92
C CYS A 162 -3.24 -7.32 7.92
N ALA A 163 -1.94 -7.59 7.77
CA ALA A 163 -1.20 -8.41 8.72
C ALA A 163 -1.15 -7.78 10.13
N LYS A 164 -1.04 -6.45 10.22
CA LYS A 164 -1.12 -5.74 11.50
C LYS A 164 -2.49 -5.86 12.14
N ILE A 165 -3.58 -5.80 11.37
CA ILE A 165 -4.96 -6.01 11.87
C ILE A 165 -5.14 -7.45 12.33
N GLU A 166 -4.64 -8.43 11.58
CA GLU A 166 -4.71 -9.84 11.97
C GLU A 166 -3.97 -10.12 13.28
N ALA A 167 -2.79 -9.54 13.46
CA ALA A 167 -2.02 -9.70 14.69
C ALA A 167 -2.58 -8.91 15.88
N ALA A 168 -3.36 -7.86 15.62
CA ALA A 168 -3.89 -6.99 16.66
C ALA A 168 -5.01 -7.68 17.45
N SER A 169 -4.96 -7.59 18.79
CA SER A 169 -6.01 -8.10 19.66
C SER A 169 -7.21 -7.17 19.81
N GLY A 170 -7.01 -5.88 19.50
CA GLY A 170 -8.04 -4.84 19.62
C GLY A 170 -8.92 -4.69 18.38
N SER A 171 -8.49 -5.20 17.22
CA SER A 171 -9.26 -5.12 15.97
C SER A 171 -10.42 -6.12 15.95
N VAL A 172 -11.50 -5.75 15.28
CA VAL A 172 -12.65 -6.64 15.10
C VAL A 172 -12.44 -7.46 13.83
N LYS A 173 -12.38 -8.78 13.99
CA LYS A 173 -12.23 -9.76 12.93
C LYS A 173 -13.55 -10.46 12.70
N VAL A 174 -13.95 -10.61 11.43
CA VAL A 174 -15.24 -11.18 11.05
C VAL A 174 -15.02 -12.24 9.98
N ASP A 175 -15.52 -13.44 10.19
CA ASP A 175 -15.51 -14.47 9.14
C ASP A 175 -16.40 -14.08 7.96
N LEU A 176 -15.99 -14.48 6.77
CA LEU A 176 -16.85 -14.38 5.61
C LEU A 176 -17.94 -15.46 5.67
N LEU A 177 -19.19 -15.07 5.57
CA LEU A 177 -20.33 -15.99 5.58
C LEU A 177 -21.12 -15.93 4.29
N ASP A 178 -21.68 -17.09 3.92
CA ASP A 178 -22.67 -17.23 2.86
C ASP A 178 -23.97 -16.51 3.25
N LYS A 179 -24.48 -15.68 2.36
CA LYS A 179 -25.73 -14.97 2.57
C LYS A 179 -26.94 -15.90 2.67
N SER A 180 -26.91 -17.06 1.99
CA SER A 180 -28.06 -17.95 1.90
C SER A 180 -28.50 -18.54 3.24
N ASP A 181 -27.55 -18.80 4.13
CA ASP A 181 -27.81 -19.38 5.46
C ASP A 181 -27.27 -18.51 6.62
N GLY A 182 -26.36 -17.56 6.34
CA GLY A 182 -25.76 -16.66 7.31
C GLY A 182 -24.85 -17.34 8.35
N THR A 183 -24.47 -18.59 8.11
CA THR A 183 -23.70 -19.41 9.06
C THR A 183 -22.53 -20.15 8.44
N THR A 184 -22.63 -20.53 7.16
CA THR A 184 -21.54 -21.23 6.47
C THR A 184 -20.41 -20.26 6.13
N GLN A 185 -19.19 -20.59 6.57
CA GLN A 185 -18.00 -19.83 6.21
C GLN A 185 -17.68 -20.03 4.73
N ILE A 186 -17.31 -18.93 4.07
CA ILE A 186 -16.88 -18.93 2.66
C ILE A 186 -15.45 -18.43 2.55
N THR A 187 -14.71 -18.99 1.62
CA THR A 187 -13.32 -18.57 1.33
C THR A 187 -13.23 -17.60 0.16
N SER A 188 -14.32 -17.39 -0.56
CA SER A 188 -14.36 -16.46 -1.70
C SER A 188 -15.78 -15.96 -1.96
N PHE A 189 -15.89 -14.78 -2.53
CA PHE A 189 -17.17 -14.23 -3.01
C PHE A 189 -17.57 -14.87 -4.33
N ALA A 190 -17.92 -16.16 -4.30
CA ALA A 190 -18.40 -16.86 -5.49
C ALA A 190 -19.79 -16.36 -5.93
N VAL A 191 -20.64 -16.05 -4.94
CA VAL A 191 -21.95 -15.44 -5.16
C VAL A 191 -21.82 -13.91 -4.96
N VAL A 192 -22.37 -13.17 -5.90
CA VAL A 192 -22.24 -11.68 -5.92
C VAL A 192 -22.88 -11.03 -4.68
N GLU A 193 -23.94 -11.65 -4.17
CA GLU A 193 -24.69 -11.13 -3.03
C GLU A 193 -23.97 -11.29 -1.68
N ASP A 194 -23.01 -12.22 -1.59
CA ASP A 194 -22.25 -12.48 -0.37
C ASP A 194 -21.39 -11.28 0.02
N LEU A 195 -20.87 -10.54 -0.96
CA LEU A 195 -20.08 -9.37 -0.69
C LEU A 195 -20.88 -8.30 0.04
N ALA A 196 -22.06 -7.93 -0.46
CA ALA A 196 -22.92 -6.93 0.17
C ALA A 196 -23.38 -7.36 1.56
N PHE A 197 -23.66 -8.65 1.76
CA PHE A 197 -24.01 -9.23 3.05
C PHE A 197 -22.87 -9.10 4.05
N ASN A 198 -21.64 -9.44 3.66
CA ASN A 198 -20.48 -9.33 4.54
C ASN A 198 -20.07 -7.87 4.79
N MET A 199 -20.26 -6.95 3.83
CA MET A 199 -20.09 -5.51 4.08
C MET A 199 -21.06 -5.00 5.16
N GLN A 200 -22.33 -5.47 5.15
CA GLN A 200 -23.29 -5.12 6.21
C GLN A 200 -22.83 -5.65 7.57
N ARG A 201 -22.31 -6.86 7.63
CA ARG A 201 -21.75 -7.43 8.87
C ARG A 201 -20.55 -6.63 9.40
N CYS A 202 -19.71 -6.09 8.52
CA CYS A 202 -18.65 -5.17 8.97
C CYS A 202 -19.22 -3.92 9.63
N ILE A 203 -20.29 -3.33 9.07
CA ILE A 203 -20.97 -2.17 9.68
C ILE A 203 -21.60 -2.53 11.04
N ASP A 204 -22.21 -3.71 11.14
CA ASP A 204 -22.88 -4.14 12.38
C ASP A 204 -21.85 -4.32 13.52
N ASN A 205 -20.65 -4.75 13.20
CA ASN A 205 -19.54 -4.92 14.14
C ASN A 205 -18.70 -3.66 14.36
N LEU A 206 -18.96 -2.56 13.65
CA LEU A 206 -18.24 -1.30 13.84
C LEU A 206 -18.56 -0.71 15.22
N PRO A 207 -17.56 -0.16 15.95
CA PRO A 207 -17.79 0.53 17.22
C PRO A 207 -18.83 1.64 17.11
N GLY A 208 -19.69 1.78 18.13
CA GLY A 208 -20.80 2.74 18.10
C GLY A 208 -20.37 4.19 17.87
N ALA A 209 -19.17 4.56 18.34
CA ALA A 209 -18.61 5.89 18.15
C ALA A 209 -18.29 6.24 16.67
N LEU A 210 -18.08 5.22 15.84
CA LEU A 210 -17.76 5.37 14.41
C LEU A 210 -18.97 5.17 13.50
N LYS A 211 -20.07 4.58 14.03
CA LYS A 211 -21.30 4.41 13.25
C LYS A 211 -21.88 5.76 12.85
N GLY A 212 -22.10 5.95 11.54
CA GLY A 212 -22.62 7.22 11.00
C GLY A 212 -21.54 8.26 10.69
N ARG A 213 -20.25 7.98 10.88
CA ARG A 213 -19.16 8.86 10.44
C ARG A 213 -18.75 8.54 9.00
N TYR A 214 -19.64 8.85 8.07
CA TYR A 214 -19.50 8.55 6.63
C TYR A 214 -18.37 9.31 5.95
N ASP A 215 -17.89 10.39 6.55
CA ASP A 215 -16.79 11.22 6.08
C ASP A 215 -15.41 10.60 6.35
N LYS A 216 -15.28 9.84 7.43
CA LYS A 216 -13.99 9.30 7.90
C LYS A 216 -13.83 7.82 7.64
N VAL A 217 -14.90 7.06 7.85
CA VAL A 217 -14.87 5.59 7.74
C VAL A 217 -15.17 5.18 6.30
N LYS A 218 -14.31 4.34 5.75
CA LYS A 218 -14.38 3.89 4.35
C LYS A 218 -14.21 2.37 4.26
N PHE A 219 -14.81 1.79 3.22
CA PHE A 219 -14.52 0.43 2.82
C PHE A 219 -13.30 0.39 1.89
N PHE A 220 -12.43 -0.54 2.13
CA PHE A 220 -11.31 -0.85 1.26
C PHE A 220 -11.53 -2.23 0.65
N LEU A 221 -11.53 -2.29 -0.66
CA LEU A 221 -11.78 -3.50 -1.44
C LEU A 221 -10.77 -3.66 -2.57
N ASN A 222 -10.46 -4.91 -2.89
CA ASN A 222 -9.78 -5.26 -4.12
C ASN A 222 -10.67 -4.92 -5.34
N PRO A 223 -10.12 -4.50 -6.49
CA PRO A 223 -10.88 -4.21 -7.71
C PRO A 223 -11.79 -5.35 -8.16
N ALA A 224 -11.35 -6.61 -8.05
CA ALA A 224 -12.17 -7.76 -8.40
C ALA A 224 -13.39 -7.92 -7.48
N SER A 225 -13.26 -7.62 -6.20
CA SER A 225 -14.39 -7.62 -5.26
C SER A 225 -15.35 -6.46 -5.53
N TYR A 226 -14.80 -5.29 -5.88
CA TYR A 226 -15.63 -4.14 -6.27
C TYR A 226 -16.47 -4.44 -7.53
N ASP A 227 -15.88 -5.09 -8.54
CA ASP A 227 -16.60 -5.48 -9.74
C ASP A 227 -17.77 -6.44 -9.43
N LYS A 228 -17.61 -7.33 -8.45
CA LYS A 228 -18.70 -8.18 -7.97
C LYS A 228 -19.81 -7.37 -7.30
N TYR A 229 -19.45 -6.36 -6.51
CA TYR A 229 -20.46 -5.45 -5.93
C TYR A 229 -21.26 -4.73 -7.03
N PHE A 230 -20.59 -4.28 -8.06
CA PHE A 230 -21.26 -3.65 -9.19
C PHE A 230 -22.18 -4.61 -9.95
N GLN A 231 -21.77 -5.88 -10.11
CA GLN A 231 -22.61 -6.93 -10.70
C GLN A 231 -23.86 -7.22 -9.84
N ASP A 232 -23.74 -7.21 -8.51
CA ASP A 232 -24.89 -7.36 -7.60
C ASP A 232 -25.90 -6.23 -7.79
N LEU A 233 -25.42 -4.99 -7.88
CA LEU A 233 -26.28 -3.83 -8.18
C LEU A 233 -26.97 -3.95 -9.55
N ALA A 234 -26.26 -4.48 -10.55
CA ALA A 234 -26.80 -4.70 -11.88
C ALA A 234 -27.93 -5.74 -11.88
N THR A 235 -27.76 -6.85 -11.15
CA THR A 235 -28.80 -7.89 -11.01
C THR A 235 -30.06 -7.38 -10.30
N LYS A 236 -29.91 -6.44 -9.39
CA LYS A 236 -31.01 -5.78 -8.68
C LYS A 236 -31.70 -4.67 -9.50
N GLY A 237 -31.31 -4.47 -10.76
CA GLY A 237 -31.89 -3.47 -11.65
C GLY A 237 -31.46 -2.03 -11.35
N LEU A 238 -30.48 -1.83 -10.49
CA LEU A 238 -29.96 -0.53 -10.07
C LEU A 238 -28.80 -0.03 -10.93
N ALA A 239 -28.33 -0.82 -11.87
CA ALA A 239 -27.16 -0.53 -12.71
C ALA A 239 -27.28 0.77 -13.50
N GLN A 240 -28.48 1.18 -13.90
CA GLN A 240 -28.67 2.42 -14.65
C GLN A 240 -28.42 3.68 -13.81
N GLN A 241 -28.65 3.62 -12.50
CA GLN A 241 -28.34 4.75 -11.60
C GLN A 241 -26.84 4.94 -11.41
N TYR A 242 -26.05 3.88 -11.64
CA TYR A 242 -24.64 3.79 -11.34
C TYR A 242 -23.72 3.70 -12.56
N ASN A 243 -24.29 3.70 -13.77
CA ASN A 243 -23.55 3.56 -15.02
C ASN A 243 -23.00 4.92 -15.55
N ASN A 244 -22.97 5.94 -14.73
CA ASN A 244 -22.33 7.21 -15.03
C ASN A 244 -20.85 7.14 -14.60
N ALA A 245 -20.01 8.00 -15.18
CA ALA A 245 -18.58 8.10 -14.85
C ALA A 245 -18.33 8.37 -13.35
N ASP A 246 -19.34 8.91 -12.65
CA ASP A 246 -19.37 9.12 -11.21
C ASP A 246 -20.15 8.01 -10.48
N ALA A 247 -19.95 6.75 -10.87
CA ALA A 247 -20.60 5.62 -10.20
C ALA A 247 -20.41 5.73 -8.68
N PRO A 248 -21.49 5.67 -7.88
CA PRO A 248 -21.37 5.86 -6.45
C PRO A 248 -20.56 4.72 -5.87
N THR A 249 -19.43 5.11 -5.40
CA THR A 249 -18.51 4.30 -4.64
C THR A 249 -18.97 4.25 -3.18
N THR A 250 -20.27 4.03 -2.93
CA THR A 250 -20.81 4.04 -1.56
C THR A 250 -21.67 2.81 -1.29
N TYR A 251 -21.55 2.27 -0.08
CA TYR A 251 -22.44 1.26 0.47
C TYR A 251 -23.00 1.77 1.81
N ASN A 252 -24.31 1.84 1.93
CA ASN A 252 -25.02 2.33 3.12
C ASN A 252 -24.48 3.67 3.66
N GLY A 253 -24.06 4.57 2.75
CA GLY A 253 -23.50 5.87 3.06
C GLY A 253 -21.99 5.92 3.25
N TYR A 254 -21.33 4.78 3.43
CA TYR A 254 -19.86 4.70 3.53
C TYR A 254 -19.23 4.62 2.14
N SER A 255 -18.17 5.38 1.90
CA SER A 255 -17.45 5.33 0.63
C SER A 255 -16.68 4.01 0.47
N ILE A 256 -16.58 3.54 -0.77
CA ILE A 256 -15.81 2.36 -1.14
C ILE A 256 -14.58 2.81 -1.91
N GLU A 257 -13.41 2.49 -1.39
CA GLU A 257 -12.12 2.73 -2.03
C GLU A 257 -11.61 1.46 -2.68
N ARG A 258 -11.29 1.54 -3.96
CA ARG A 258 -10.67 0.44 -4.70
C ARG A 258 -9.17 0.53 -4.53
N VAL A 259 -8.56 -0.52 -4.01
CA VAL A 259 -7.13 -0.59 -3.73
C VAL A 259 -6.51 -1.76 -4.48
N PHE A 260 -5.57 -1.47 -5.38
CA PHE A 260 -4.95 -2.50 -6.22
C PHE A 260 -4.10 -3.49 -5.44
N GLY A 261 -3.42 -3.04 -4.39
CA GLY A 261 -2.61 -3.88 -3.52
C GLY A 261 -3.39 -4.66 -2.46
N PHE A 262 -4.73 -4.56 -2.43
CA PHE A 262 -5.54 -5.17 -1.38
C PHE A 262 -5.74 -6.69 -1.60
N PRO A 263 -5.75 -7.53 -0.54
CA PRO A 263 -5.91 -8.97 -0.68
C PRO A 263 -7.27 -9.35 -1.25
N ASP A 264 -7.27 -10.46 -1.99
CA ASP A 264 -8.49 -11.02 -2.55
C ASP A 264 -9.44 -11.51 -1.45
N ASN A 265 -10.75 -11.40 -1.71
CA ASN A 265 -11.80 -11.87 -0.81
C ASN A 265 -11.69 -11.34 0.63
N THR A 266 -11.19 -10.12 0.77
CA THR A 266 -11.08 -9.44 2.06
C THR A 266 -11.83 -8.12 1.99
N ILE A 267 -12.45 -7.73 3.09
CA ILE A 267 -13.13 -6.44 3.25
C ILE A 267 -12.54 -5.77 4.48
N LEU A 268 -12.09 -4.54 4.34
CA LEU A 268 -11.66 -3.71 5.47
C LEU A 268 -12.58 -2.50 5.56
N LEU A 269 -13.12 -2.27 6.73
CA LEU A 269 -13.87 -1.05 7.09
C LEU A 269 -13.08 -0.33 8.17
N GLY A 270 -12.62 0.88 7.89
CA GLY A 270 -11.80 1.64 8.83
C GLY A 270 -11.60 3.09 8.43
N ASN A 271 -10.97 3.84 9.33
CA ASN A 271 -10.61 5.23 9.08
C ASN A 271 -9.23 5.31 8.38
N SER A 272 -9.17 5.95 7.21
CA SER A 272 -7.92 6.12 6.46
C SER A 272 -6.85 6.94 7.21
N GLU A 273 -7.26 7.87 8.08
CA GLU A 273 -6.34 8.65 8.92
C GLU A 273 -5.61 7.79 9.96
N ASN A 274 -6.09 6.56 10.20
CA ASN A 274 -5.55 5.63 11.20
C ASN A 274 -4.44 4.73 10.65
N PHE A 275 -4.25 4.71 9.34
CA PHE A 275 -3.24 3.90 8.67
C PHE A 275 -1.99 4.74 8.39
N PHE A 276 -0.87 4.31 8.94
CA PHE A 276 0.40 5.01 8.80
C PHE A 276 1.38 4.21 7.96
N PHE A 277 2.00 4.91 7.01
CA PHE A 277 3.11 4.40 6.23
C PHE A 277 4.35 5.24 6.53
N GLY A 278 5.37 4.62 7.11
CA GLY A 278 6.62 5.28 7.44
C GLY A 278 7.68 5.02 6.39
N THR A 279 8.46 6.04 6.10
CA THR A 279 9.59 5.95 5.18
C THR A 279 10.75 6.82 5.63
N ASP A 280 11.95 6.42 5.22
CA ASP A 280 13.22 7.08 5.52
C ASP A 280 13.75 7.81 4.26
N LEU A 281 12.89 8.63 3.61
CA LEU A 281 13.21 9.29 2.34
C LEU A 281 14.35 10.33 2.42
N LEU A 282 14.67 10.83 3.61
CA LEU A 282 15.63 11.91 3.81
C LEU A 282 16.89 11.50 4.57
N SER A 283 17.08 10.19 4.88
CA SER A 283 18.25 9.74 5.64
C SER A 283 19.41 9.34 4.72
N ASP A 284 20.60 9.28 5.31
CA ASP A 284 21.85 8.89 4.65
C ASP A 284 21.88 7.43 4.14
N PHE A 285 20.86 6.62 4.47
CA PHE A 285 20.75 5.21 4.04
C PHE A 285 20.15 5.05 2.65
N ASN A 286 19.50 6.07 2.11
CA ASN A 286 18.93 6.00 0.77
C ASN A 286 20.04 6.05 -0.28
N GLN A 287 20.24 4.94 -0.98
CA GLN A 287 21.24 4.83 -2.02
C GLN A 287 20.66 4.20 -3.27
N ALA A 288 20.89 4.82 -4.40
CA ALA A 288 20.68 4.24 -5.71
C ALA A 288 22.03 4.17 -6.44
N ASN A 289 22.50 2.98 -6.66
CA ASN A 289 23.78 2.72 -7.32
C ASN A 289 23.54 2.05 -8.66
N VAL A 290 24.10 2.63 -9.73
CA VAL A 290 24.16 2.01 -11.04
C VAL A 290 25.61 1.70 -11.34
N VAL A 291 25.92 0.44 -11.56
CA VAL A 291 27.28 -0.03 -11.81
C VAL A 291 27.33 -0.77 -13.14
N ASP A 292 28.12 -0.27 -14.05
CA ASP A 292 28.46 -0.97 -15.28
C ASP A 292 29.59 -1.98 -15.00
N THR A 293 29.28 -3.26 -15.17
CA THR A 293 30.25 -4.33 -14.90
C THR A 293 31.19 -4.65 -16.07
N SER A 294 30.98 -4.02 -17.22
CA SER A 294 31.83 -4.25 -18.40
C SER A 294 33.30 -3.88 -18.18
N LEU A 295 33.56 -2.83 -17.38
CA LEU A 295 34.91 -2.39 -17.07
C LEU A 295 35.59 -3.22 -15.96
N THR A 296 34.82 -3.87 -15.08
CA THR A 296 35.33 -4.57 -13.92
C THR A 296 35.35 -6.08 -14.08
N LEU A 297 34.31 -6.65 -14.67
CA LEU A 297 34.12 -8.10 -14.84
C LEU A 297 34.19 -8.56 -16.31
N ALA A 298 34.36 -7.61 -17.24
CA ALA A 298 34.37 -7.88 -18.69
C ALA A 298 33.07 -8.59 -19.17
N ASP A 299 31.95 -8.41 -18.48
CA ASP A 299 30.64 -8.88 -18.88
C ASP A 299 29.76 -7.71 -19.36
N ASP A 300 28.75 -7.99 -20.20
CA ASP A 300 27.85 -6.98 -20.77
C ASP A 300 26.63 -6.74 -19.87
N ASN A 301 26.86 -6.71 -18.55
CA ASN A 301 25.83 -6.54 -17.56
C ASN A 301 25.89 -5.15 -16.89
N MET A 302 24.74 -4.72 -16.40
CA MET A 302 24.57 -3.55 -15.55
C MET A 302 23.87 -3.97 -14.26
N ARG A 303 24.34 -3.50 -13.13
CA ARG A 303 23.76 -3.75 -11.82
C ARG A 303 23.16 -2.48 -11.26
N ILE A 304 21.91 -2.58 -10.82
CA ILE A 304 21.18 -1.49 -10.18
C ILE A 304 20.86 -1.94 -8.75
N ARG A 305 21.18 -1.10 -7.79
CA ARG A 305 20.90 -1.35 -6.37
C ARG A 305 20.20 -0.15 -5.78
N TYR A 306 19.01 -0.39 -5.21
CA TYR A 306 18.29 0.59 -4.38
C TYR A 306 18.28 0.13 -2.93
N GLN A 307 18.41 1.07 -2.00
CA GLN A 307 18.27 0.83 -0.57
C GLN A 307 17.42 1.95 0.04
N TRP A 308 16.46 1.56 0.87
CA TRP A 308 15.62 2.47 1.65
C TRP A 308 15.05 1.74 2.87
N ALA A 309 14.29 2.43 3.71
CA ALA A 309 13.55 1.82 4.80
C ALA A 309 12.07 2.18 4.69
N ALA A 310 11.20 1.23 4.97
CA ALA A 310 9.75 1.43 5.00
C ALA A 310 9.07 0.52 6.02
N GLY A 311 7.87 0.90 6.45
CA GLY A 311 7.07 0.10 7.36
C GLY A 311 5.67 0.67 7.49
N THR A 312 4.75 -0.11 8.04
CA THR A 312 3.36 0.31 8.30
C THR A 312 2.99 0.15 9.77
N GLN A 313 2.02 0.93 10.23
CA GLN A 313 1.44 0.81 11.55
C GLN A 313 0.00 1.32 11.58
N ILE A 314 -0.78 0.83 12.53
CA ILE A 314 -2.15 1.27 12.83
C ILE A 314 -2.14 1.92 14.20
N ALA A 315 -2.67 3.14 14.31
CA ALA A 315 -2.71 3.83 15.59
C ALA A 315 -3.77 3.25 16.52
N VAL A 316 -5.02 3.17 16.05
CA VAL A 316 -6.16 2.68 16.84
C VAL A 316 -6.72 1.40 16.21
N GLU A 317 -6.42 0.26 16.82
CA GLU A 317 -6.83 -1.06 16.30
C GLU A 317 -8.36 -1.26 16.35
N ALA A 318 -9.00 -0.72 17.39
CA ALA A 318 -10.44 -0.86 17.62
C ALA A 318 -11.30 -0.17 16.54
N ASP A 319 -10.73 0.77 15.78
CA ASP A 319 -11.43 1.50 14.73
C ASP A 319 -11.47 0.75 13.40
N CYS A 320 -10.94 -0.46 13.36
CA CYS A 320 -10.84 -1.28 12.17
C CYS A 320 -11.68 -2.56 12.32
N VAL A 321 -12.48 -2.86 11.30
CA VAL A 321 -13.21 -4.13 11.16
C VAL A 321 -12.75 -4.78 9.87
N MET A 322 -12.17 -5.97 9.95
CA MET A 322 -11.71 -6.72 8.80
C MET A 322 -12.46 -8.05 8.69
N ALA A 323 -13.07 -8.28 7.51
CA ALA A 323 -13.68 -9.56 7.18
C ALA A 323 -12.81 -10.28 6.14
N TYR A 324 -12.39 -11.50 6.47
CA TYR A 324 -11.54 -12.33 5.63
C TYR A 324 -11.82 -13.82 5.88
N PRO A 325 -11.41 -14.73 4.98
CA PRO A 325 -11.52 -16.16 5.21
C PRO A 325 -10.76 -16.61 6.45
N ASP A 326 -11.35 -17.48 7.26
CA ASP A 326 -10.73 -18.04 8.47
C ASP A 326 -10.28 -16.99 9.51
N ALA A 327 -11.14 -16.00 9.78
CA ALA A 327 -10.88 -14.92 10.74
C ALA A 327 -10.98 -15.35 12.21
N ALA A 328 -11.61 -16.51 12.51
CA ALA A 328 -11.86 -17.01 13.86
C ALA A 328 -10.77 -17.93 14.39
#